data_a8bcf9ada3d8640de9f448f92e78b631
#
_entry.id   a8bcf9ada3d8640de9f448f92e78b631
#
_cell.length_a   1.000
_cell.length_b   1.000
_cell.length_c   1.000
_cell.angle_alpha   90.00
_cell.angle_beta   90.00
_cell.angle_gamma   90.00
#
_symmetry.space_group_name_H-M   'P 1'
#
loop_
_entity.id
_entity.type
_entity.pdbx_description
1 polymer ?
#
loop_
_entity_poly.entity_id
_entity_poly.type
_entity_poly.pdbx_seq_one_letter_code
_entity_poly.pdbx_strand_id
1 'polypeptide(L)'
;MKNGTQTGNSRLVIHLSAECYPIAKVGGLGDVVGALPKYLRGDGWDAWVVMPWYDRPFVNENTFEAVYSGTFHQGSRELTLTVFREATDMLGFRLYLIRIPGLLDREVPYGYADEGEQFMAFQHGFLHWITQVGIRPDVIHCHDHHTGLVPFLMYHCDRFGTLRDVPTVGTVHNGQYQGWM
;
A
#
# COMPACT_ATOMS: atom_id res chain seq x y z
N MET A 1 -1.93 32.47 -27.73
CA MET A 1 -2.14 31.67 -26.53
C MET A 1 -2.35 30.23 -26.96
N LYS A 2 -1.36 29.39 -26.76
CA LYS A 2 -1.41 27.98 -27.21
C LYS A 2 -1.76 27.13 -25.99
N ASN A 3 -3.00 26.67 -25.90
CA ASN A 3 -3.39 25.61 -24.97
C ASN A 3 -2.80 24.30 -25.48
N GLY A 4 -1.64 23.96 -24.96
CA GLY A 4 -1.06 22.63 -25.14
C GLY A 4 -1.69 21.70 -24.09
N THR A 5 -2.69 20.93 -24.50
CA THR A 5 -3.11 19.74 -23.78
C THR A 5 -1.95 18.74 -23.80
N GLN A 6 -1.13 18.75 -22.76
CA GLN A 6 -0.21 17.64 -22.51
C GLN A 6 -1.04 16.43 -22.06
N THR A 7 -1.34 15.54 -23.01
CA THR A 7 -1.71 14.15 -22.72
C THR A 7 -0.42 13.37 -22.41
N GLY A 8 0.33 13.83 -21.42
CA GLY A 8 1.43 13.08 -20.85
C GLY A 8 0.86 12.04 -19.89
N ASN A 9 1.25 10.77 -20.07
CA ASN A 9 0.95 9.72 -19.14
C ASN A 9 1.45 10.16 -17.75
N SER A 10 0.55 10.40 -16.80
CA SER A 10 0.90 10.82 -15.43
C SER A 10 1.74 9.73 -14.79
N ARG A 11 2.91 10.09 -14.22
CA ARG A 11 3.79 9.13 -13.52
C ARG A 11 3.07 8.61 -12.28
N LEU A 12 3.13 7.30 -12.06
CA LEU A 12 2.47 6.62 -10.96
C LEU A 12 3.46 6.43 -9.79
N VAL A 13 3.11 6.95 -8.61
CA VAL A 13 3.76 6.58 -7.35
C VAL A 13 2.78 5.85 -6.44
N ILE A 14 3.22 4.73 -5.88
CA ILE A 14 2.44 3.97 -4.89
C ILE A 14 3.14 4.08 -3.54
N HIS A 15 2.45 4.72 -2.58
CA HIS A 15 2.84 4.74 -1.16
C HIS A 15 2.31 3.49 -0.47
N LEU A 16 3.19 2.66 0.04
CA LEU A 16 2.84 1.47 0.82
C LEU A 16 3.08 1.76 2.30
N SER A 17 2.04 1.65 3.14
CA SER A 17 2.11 2.04 4.53
C SER A 17 1.18 1.21 5.42
N ALA A 18 1.54 1.06 6.70
CA ALA A 18 0.67 0.52 7.73
C ALA A 18 -0.35 1.54 8.24
N GLU A 19 -0.07 2.85 8.10
CA GLU A 19 -0.94 3.93 8.55
C GLU A 19 -1.20 4.94 7.44
N CYS A 20 -2.40 5.53 7.46
CA CYS A 20 -2.78 6.70 6.68
C CYS A 20 -3.96 7.40 7.34
N TYR A 21 -3.83 8.67 7.73
CA TYR A 21 -4.96 9.45 8.23
C TYR A 21 -5.95 9.77 7.08
N PRO A 22 -7.25 9.63 7.27
CA PRO A 22 -8.00 9.34 8.51
C PRO A 22 -8.33 7.86 8.75
N ILE A 23 -7.85 6.93 7.93
CA ILE A 23 -8.21 5.50 7.99
C ILE A 23 -7.70 4.86 9.29
N ALA A 24 -6.38 4.95 9.49
CA ALA A 24 -5.72 4.48 10.70
C ALA A 24 -4.52 5.39 11.00
N LYS A 25 -4.40 5.81 12.26
CA LYS A 25 -3.31 6.64 12.74
C LYS A 25 -2.97 6.24 14.17
N VAL A 26 -1.71 5.95 14.41
CA VAL A 26 -1.12 5.74 15.74
C VAL A 26 -0.08 6.83 16.01
N GLY A 27 0.72 7.19 15.01
CA GLY A 27 1.79 8.16 15.12
C GLY A 27 1.84 9.16 13.96
N GLY A 28 3.01 9.80 13.80
CA GLY A 28 3.28 10.76 12.73
C GLY A 28 3.32 10.16 11.33
N LEU A 29 3.53 8.83 11.22
CA LEU A 29 3.48 8.11 9.95
C LEU A 29 2.14 8.34 9.24
N GLY A 30 1.02 8.19 9.97
CA GLY A 30 -0.31 8.39 9.40
C GLY A 30 -0.53 9.80 8.84
N ASP A 31 0.02 10.83 9.49
CA ASP A 31 -0.07 12.23 9.02
C ASP A 31 0.71 12.43 7.73
N VAL A 32 1.93 11.94 7.65
CA VAL A 32 2.77 12.07 6.45
C VAL A 32 2.12 11.36 5.26
N VAL A 33 1.65 10.12 5.43
CA VAL A 33 1.03 9.34 4.36
C VAL A 33 -0.35 9.90 3.98
N GLY A 34 -1.06 10.54 4.90
CA GLY A 34 -2.31 11.25 4.61
C GLY A 34 -2.12 12.60 3.88
N ALA A 35 -0.91 13.15 3.86
CA ALA A 35 -0.62 14.46 3.28
C ALA A 35 0.22 14.38 2.00
N LEU A 36 1.36 13.68 2.02
CA LEU A 36 2.34 13.66 0.94
C LEU A 36 1.75 13.32 -0.44
N PRO A 37 0.85 12.31 -0.59
CA PRO A 37 0.27 12.00 -1.89
C PRO A 37 -0.51 13.16 -2.53
N LYS A 38 -1.12 14.02 -1.72
CA LYS A 38 -1.86 15.21 -2.20
C LYS A 38 -0.92 16.22 -2.86
N TYR A 39 0.25 16.46 -2.24
CA TYR A 39 1.26 17.36 -2.80
C TYR A 39 1.84 16.79 -4.10
N LEU A 40 2.13 15.51 -4.14
CA LEU A 40 2.62 14.85 -5.36
C LEU A 40 1.60 14.92 -6.50
N ARG A 41 0.32 14.79 -6.21
CA ARG A 41 -0.73 15.00 -7.23
C ARG A 41 -0.75 16.45 -7.73
N GLY A 42 -0.50 17.41 -6.87
CA GLY A 42 -0.33 18.81 -7.26
C GLY A 42 0.83 19.02 -8.24
N ASP A 43 1.87 18.19 -8.14
CA ASP A 43 3.05 18.18 -9.03
C ASP A 43 2.89 17.25 -10.25
N GLY A 44 1.68 16.76 -10.52
CA GLY A 44 1.35 15.99 -11.71
C GLY A 44 1.60 14.48 -11.60
N TRP A 45 1.82 13.94 -10.40
CA TRP A 45 1.88 12.49 -10.17
C TRP A 45 0.48 11.91 -9.98
N ASP A 46 0.26 10.70 -10.47
CA ASP A 46 -0.84 9.86 -10.00
C ASP A 46 -0.37 9.16 -8.72
N ALA A 47 -0.79 9.66 -7.57
CA ALA A 47 -0.35 9.17 -6.28
C ALA A 47 -1.41 8.26 -5.67
N TRP A 48 -1.00 7.03 -5.31
CA TRP A 48 -1.83 6.04 -4.66
C TRP A 48 -1.31 5.75 -3.27
N VAL A 49 -2.22 5.46 -2.34
CA VAL A 49 -1.90 4.87 -1.04
C VAL A 49 -2.46 3.47 -1.00
N VAL A 50 -1.62 2.52 -0.60
CA VAL A 50 -2.00 1.12 -0.37
C VAL A 50 -1.68 0.77 1.08
N MET A 51 -2.67 0.27 1.81
CA MET A 51 -2.53 -0.09 3.22
C MET A 51 -3.38 -1.32 3.57
N PRO A 52 -3.17 -1.94 4.74
CA PRO A 52 -4.07 -2.98 5.22
C PRO A 52 -5.51 -2.45 5.41
N TRP A 53 -6.48 -3.32 5.21
CA TRP A 53 -7.85 -3.08 5.64
C TRP A 53 -7.90 -3.16 7.16
N TYR A 54 -8.36 -2.08 7.80
CA TYR A 54 -8.66 -2.10 9.23
C TYR A 54 -10.15 -1.91 9.44
N ASP A 55 -10.72 -2.66 10.39
CA ASP A 55 -12.13 -2.51 10.77
C ASP A 55 -12.29 -1.25 11.64
N ARG A 56 -12.35 -0.11 10.97
CA ARG A 56 -12.36 1.22 11.57
C ARG A 56 -13.55 2.03 11.04
N PRO A 57 -14.00 3.06 11.78
CA PRO A 57 -15.14 3.90 11.37
C PRO A 57 -15.03 4.41 9.93
N PHE A 58 -13.86 4.91 9.52
CA PHE A 58 -13.69 5.41 8.15
C PHE A 58 -14.05 4.35 7.09
N VAL A 59 -13.63 3.11 7.31
CA VAL A 59 -13.89 2.01 6.36
C VAL A 59 -15.38 1.63 6.34
N ASN A 60 -16.02 1.65 7.52
CA ASN A 60 -17.42 1.26 7.68
C ASN A 60 -18.39 2.36 7.21
N GLU A 61 -17.98 3.62 7.21
CA GLU A 61 -18.81 4.78 6.87
C GLU A 61 -18.66 5.22 5.40
N ASN A 62 -17.65 4.72 4.68
CA ASN A 62 -17.39 5.10 3.29
C ASN A 62 -17.57 3.92 2.33
N THR A 63 -17.72 4.24 1.04
CA THR A 63 -17.93 3.24 0.00
C THR A 63 -16.62 2.74 -0.58
N PHE A 64 -16.45 1.44 -0.56
CA PHE A 64 -15.30 0.74 -1.13
C PHE A 64 -15.77 -0.27 -2.18
N GLU A 65 -15.08 -0.32 -3.31
CA GLU A 65 -15.33 -1.25 -4.40
C GLU A 65 -14.24 -2.31 -4.43
N ALA A 66 -14.61 -3.59 -4.48
CA ALA A 66 -13.66 -4.67 -4.69
C ALA A 66 -13.12 -4.61 -6.13
N VAL A 67 -11.84 -4.33 -6.28
CA VAL A 67 -11.19 -4.21 -7.60
C VAL A 67 -10.34 -5.42 -7.97
N TYR A 68 -10.02 -6.27 -6.99
CA TYR A 68 -9.31 -7.53 -7.21
C TYR A 68 -9.63 -8.53 -6.10
N SER A 69 -9.73 -9.80 -6.44
CA SER A 69 -9.74 -10.92 -5.49
C SER A 69 -8.92 -12.07 -6.06
N GLY A 70 -8.15 -12.73 -5.21
CA GLY A 70 -7.30 -13.84 -5.62
C GLY A 70 -6.69 -14.57 -4.44
N THR A 71 -5.89 -15.60 -4.74
CA THR A 71 -5.12 -16.36 -3.75
C THR A 71 -3.63 -16.33 -4.08
N PHE A 72 -2.81 -16.40 -3.05
CA PHE A 72 -1.36 -16.52 -3.19
C PHE A 72 -0.78 -17.39 -2.07
N HIS A 73 0.41 -17.93 -2.31
CA HIS A 73 1.11 -18.74 -1.30
C HIS A 73 2.18 -17.92 -0.58
N GLN A 74 2.16 -18.01 0.74
CA GLN A 74 3.21 -17.55 1.64
C GLN A 74 3.79 -18.79 2.35
N GLY A 75 4.93 -19.29 1.89
CA GLY A 75 5.41 -20.61 2.26
C GLY A 75 4.45 -21.71 1.83
N SER A 76 4.06 -22.57 2.74
CA SER A 76 3.07 -23.64 2.52
C SER A 76 1.61 -23.19 2.68
N ARG A 77 1.38 -21.98 3.17
CA ARG A 77 0.04 -21.46 3.45
C ARG A 77 -0.54 -20.72 2.25
N GLU A 78 -1.74 -21.12 1.83
CA GLU A 78 -2.52 -20.36 0.87
C GLU A 78 -3.32 -19.27 1.59
N LEU A 79 -3.23 -18.05 1.10
CA LEU A 79 -3.92 -16.88 1.62
C LEU A 79 -4.83 -16.31 0.53
N THR A 80 -6.06 -15.96 0.92
CA THR A 80 -6.99 -15.23 0.06
C THR A 80 -6.87 -13.75 0.34
N LEU A 81 -6.79 -12.92 -0.72
CA LEU A 81 -6.83 -11.48 -0.57
C LEU A 81 -7.94 -10.86 -1.40
N THR A 82 -8.46 -9.76 -0.92
CA THR A 82 -9.32 -8.85 -1.69
C THR A 82 -8.74 -7.44 -1.58
N VAL A 83 -8.63 -6.77 -2.71
CA VAL A 83 -8.22 -5.37 -2.76
C VAL A 83 -9.45 -4.51 -3.02
N PHE A 84 -9.63 -3.53 -2.17
CA PHE A 84 -10.71 -2.56 -2.25
C PHE A 84 -10.17 -1.19 -2.62
N ARG A 85 -10.89 -0.46 -3.44
CA ARG A 85 -10.63 0.93 -3.75
C ARG A 85 -11.70 1.81 -3.10
N GLU A 86 -11.29 2.93 -2.50
CA GLU A 86 -12.21 3.98 -2.08
C GLU A 86 -12.86 4.61 -3.34
N ALA A 87 -14.19 4.68 -3.38
CA ALA A 87 -14.94 4.93 -4.61
C ALA A 87 -14.89 6.38 -5.10
N THR A 88 -14.63 7.34 -4.21
CA THR A 88 -14.86 8.78 -4.47
C THR A 88 -13.58 9.61 -4.62
N ASP A 89 -12.42 9.04 -4.29
CA ASP A 89 -11.13 9.75 -4.19
C ASP A 89 -11.20 10.99 -3.24
N MET A 90 -12.07 10.93 -2.22
CA MET A 90 -12.36 12.05 -1.31
C MET A 90 -11.13 12.53 -0.52
N LEU A 91 -10.12 11.70 -0.40
CA LEU A 91 -8.87 12.04 0.28
C LEU A 91 -7.92 12.88 -0.59
N GLY A 92 -8.28 13.13 -1.87
CA GLY A 92 -7.42 13.83 -2.81
C GLY A 92 -6.31 12.97 -3.41
N PHE A 93 -6.33 11.66 -3.19
CA PHE A 93 -5.50 10.62 -3.81
C PHE A 93 -6.27 9.32 -3.87
N ARG A 94 -5.79 8.34 -4.65
CA ARG A 94 -6.43 7.01 -4.69
C ARG A 94 -6.01 6.19 -3.49
N LEU A 95 -6.99 5.66 -2.77
CA LEU A 95 -6.78 4.77 -1.63
C LEU A 95 -7.17 3.34 -2.00
N TYR A 96 -6.27 2.42 -1.73
CA TYR A 96 -6.49 0.98 -1.84
C TYR A 96 -6.24 0.29 -0.50
N LEU A 97 -7.16 -0.60 -0.13
CA LEU A 97 -7.07 -1.38 1.10
C LEU A 97 -6.96 -2.86 0.75
N ILE A 98 -5.96 -3.54 1.32
CA ILE A 98 -5.77 -4.98 1.15
C ILE A 98 -6.35 -5.70 2.35
N ARG A 99 -7.34 -6.55 2.12
CA ARG A 99 -7.94 -7.43 3.11
C ARG A 99 -7.44 -8.85 2.91
N ILE A 100 -6.88 -9.43 3.96
CA ILE A 100 -6.56 -10.85 4.09
C ILE A 100 -7.23 -11.31 5.38
N PRO A 101 -8.29 -12.16 5.30
CA PRO A 101 -9.08 -12.52 6.46
C PRO A 101 -8.24 -13.09 7.60
N GLY A 102 -8.46 -12.57 8.81
CA GLY A 102 -7.73 -12.93 10.02
C GLY A 102 -6.34 -12.32 10.18
N LEU A 103 -5.81 -11.63 9.15
CA LEU A 103 -4.51 -10.95 9.20
C LEU A 103 -4.63 -9.43 9.00
N LEU A 104 -5.35 -8.97 7.98
CA LEU A 104 -5.42 -7.57 7.58
C LEU A 104 -6.83 -6.97 7.72
N ASP A 105 -7.70 -7.57 8.52
CA ASP A 105 -9.04 -7.08 8.82
C ASP A 105 -9.24 -6.89 10.33
N ARG A 106 -8.25 -6.27 10.97
CA ARG A 106 -8.17 -6.05 12.41
C ARG A 106 -8.54 -4.61 12.78
N GLU A 107 -8.89 -4.39 14.06
CA GLU A 107 -9.30 -3.07 14.55
C GLU A 107 -8.13 -2.07 14.66
N VAL A 108 -6.93 -2.54 14.99
CA VAL A 108 -5.74 -1.69 15.18
C VAL A 108 -4.57 -2.17 14.33
N PRO A 109 -3.67 -1.26 13.93
CA PRO A 109 -2.52 -1.62 13.09
C PRO A 109 -1.52 -2.55 13.77
N TYR A 110 -1.29 -2.39 15.07
CA TYR A 110 -0.17 -2.97 15.80
C TYR A 110 -0.57 -3.66 17.08
N GLY A 111 0.38 -4.44 17.67
CA GLY A 111 0.25 -5.05 18.99
C GLY A 111 -0.28 -6.48 18.97
N TYR A 112 -0.33 -7.11 17.81
CA TYR A 112 -0.70 -8.51 17.69
C TYR A 112 0.53 -9.42 17.77
N ALA A 113 0.38 -10.61 18.35
CA ALA A 113 1.47 -11.58 18.49
C ALA A 113 2.02 -12.07 17.14
N ASP A 114 1.22 -12.00 16.08
CA ASP A 114 1.56 -12.39 14.71
C ASP A 114 1.82 -11.18 13.77
N GLU A 115 2.22 -10.03 14.33
CA GLU A 115 2.46 -8.79 13.58
C GLU A 115 3.47 -8.98 12.44
N GLY A 116 4.52 -9.77 12.65
CA GLY A 116 5.48 -10.10 11.60
C GLY A 116 4.84 -10.84 10.42
N GLU A 117 3.95 -11.81 10.67
CA GLU A 117 3.19 -12.52 9.65
C GLU A 117 2.20 -11.59 8.94
N GLN A 118 1.53 -10.74 9.70
CA GLN A 118 0.59 -9.73 9.20
C GLN A 118 1.24 -8.85 8.12
N PHE A 119 2.38 -8.21 8.45
CA PHE A 119 3.03 -7.30 7.51
C PHE A 119 3.80 -8.03 6.41
N MET A 120 4.25 -9.25 6.63
CA MET A 120 4.77 -10.09 5.55
C MET A 120 3.66 -10.42 4.54
N ALA A 121 2.47 -10.81 5.01
CA ALA A 121 1.33 -11.10 4.15
C ALA A 121 0.86 -9.84 3.38
N PHE A 122 0.90 -8.67 4.02
CA PHE A 122 0.57 -7.40 3.40
C PHE A 122 1.49 -7.11 2.19
N GLN A 123 2.80 -7.19 2.38
CA GLN A 123 3.79 -6.91 1.34
C GLN A 123 3.72 -7.93 0.19
N HIS A 124 3.57 -9.22 0.51
CA HIS A 124 3.35 -10.25 -0.49
C HIS A 124 2.05 -10.04 -1.27
N GLY A 125 0.95 -9.76 -0.56
CA GLY A 125 -0.36 -9.52 -1.17
C GLY A 125 -0.35 -8.30 -2.09
N PHE A 126 0.33 -7.23 -1.69
CA PHE A 126 0.52 -6.04 -2.53
C PHE A 126 1.25 -6.38 -3.83
N LEU A 127 2.43 -7.00 -3.74
CA LEU A 127 3.21 -7.37 -4.92
C LEU A 127 2.47 -8.37 -5.81
N HIS A 128 1.79 -9.35 -5.20
CA HIS A 128 0.96 -10.29 -5.93
C HIS A 128 -0.12 -9.57 -6.73
N TRP A 129 -0.89 -8.70 -6.08
CA TRP A 129 -1.96 -7.95 -6.74
C TRP A 129 -1.45 -7.16 -7.94
N ILE A 130 -0.48 -6.25 -7.74
CA ILE A 130 -0.01 -5.39 -8.84
C ILE A 130 0.62 -6.18 -9.99
N THR A 131 1.27 -7.31 -9.68
CA THR A 131 1.81 -8.23 -10.71
C THR A 131 0.70 -8.90 -11.50
N GLN A 132 -0.35 -9.42 -10.83
CA GLN A 132 -1.45 -10.12 -11.49
C GLN A 132 -2.28 -9.22 -12.40
N VAL A 133 -2.48 -7.97 -12.01
CA VAL A 133 -3.25 -7.01 -12.82
C VAL A 133 -2.40 -6.19 -13.79
N GLY A 134 -1.08 -6.42 -13.81
CA GLY A 134 -0.16 -5.74 -14.71
C GLY A 134 0.08 -4.26 -14.38
N ILE A 135 -0.13 -3.83 -13.12
CA ILE A 135 0.19 -2.48 -12.67
C ILE A 135 1.71 -2.37 -12.50
N ARG A 136 2.29 -1.39 -13.20
CA ARG A 136 3.72 -1.09 -13.11
C ARG A 136 3.90 0.38 -12.73
N PRO A 137 4.16 0.70 -11.45
CA PRO A 137 4.40 2.06 -11.01
C PRO A 137 5.78 2.57 -11.47
N ASP A 138 5.92 3.89 -11.55
CA ASP A 138 7.21 4.54 -11.76
C ASP A 138 8.05 4.55 -10.48
N VAL A 139 7.40 4.55 -9.30
CA VAL A 139 8.05 4.48 -7.98
C VAL A 139 7.16 3.74 -6.99
N ILE A 140 7.75 2.88 -6.15
CA ILE A 140 7.13 2.35 -4.93
C ILE A 140 7.79 3.04 -3.73
N HIS A 141 7.00 3.73 -2.90
CA HIS A 141 7.46 4.39 -1.69
C HIS A 141 7.05 3.58 -0.46
N CYS A 142 8.02 2.92 0.14
CA CYS A 142 7.86 2.08 1.32
C CYS A 142 8.02 2.93 2.59
N HIS A 143 7.06 2.85 3.52
CA HIS A 143 7.07 3.60 4.77
C HIS A 143 7.28 2.66 5.95
N ASP A 144 8.38 2.85 6.67
CA ASP A 144 8.84 2.10 7.83
C ASP A 144 9.07 0.58 7.57
N HIS A 145 9.40 -0.17 8.62
CA HIS A 145 9.74 -1.59 8.54
C HIS A 145 8.58 -2.47 8.06
N HIS A 146 7.34 -2.05 8.27
CA HIS A 146 6.13 -2.78 7.83
C HIS A 146 6.07 -3.01 6.31
N THR A 147 6.87 -2.27 5.56
CA THR A 147 6.92 -2.32 4.09
C THR A 147 8.34 -2.56 3.56
N GLY A 148 9.30 -2.76 4.47
CA GLY A 148 10.73 -2.83 4.14
C GLY A 148 11.17 -4.06 3.36
N LEU A 149 10.36 -5.14 3.32
CA LEU A 149 10.67 -6.34 2.53
C LEU A 149 10.32 -6.20 1.04
N VAL A 150 9.52 -5.20 0.65
CA VAL A 150 9.09 -5.03 -0.75
C VAL A 150 10.26 -5.01 -1.72
N PRO A 151 11.32 -4.18 -1.54
CA PRO A 151 12.46 -4.17 -2.46
C PRO A 151 13.17 -5.53 -2.54
N PHE A 152 13.32 -6.21 -1.40
CA PHE A 152 13.93 -7.54 -1.35
C PHE A 152 13.12 -8.57 -2.13
N LEU A 153 11.80 -8.59 -1.94
CA LEU A 153 10.90 -9.52 -2.63
C LEU A 153 10.88 -9.26 -4.14
N MET A 154 10.88 -8.01 -4.59
CA MET A 154 10.94 -7.64 -6.00
C MET A 154 12.22 -8.14 -6.67
N TYR A 155 13.35 -8.07 -5.95
CA TYR A 155 14.64 -8.46 -6.50
C TYR A 155 14.88 -9.97 -6.47
N HIS A 156 14.50 -10.66 -5.38
CA HIS A 156 14.89 -12.05 -5.13
C HIS A 156 13.80 -13.09 -5.42
N CYS A 157 12.53 -12.68 -5.53
CA CYS A 157 11.46 -13.60 -5.87
C CYS A 157 11.09 -13.51 -7.35
N ASP A 158 11.36 -14.58 -8.11
CA ASP A 158 11.14 -14.61 -9.57
C ASP A 158 9.70 -14.27 -9.98
N ARG A 159 8.71 -14.63 -9.16
CA ARG A 159 7.30 -14.27 -9.39
C ARG A 159 7.03 -12.77 -9.45
N PHE A 160 7.90 -11.94 -8.89
CA PHE A 160 7.84 -10.47 -8.92
C PHE A 160 8.88 -9.84 -9.85
N GLY A 161 9.56 -10.66 -10.66
CA GLY A 161 10.65 -10.23 -11.53
C GLY A 161 10.28 -9.13 -12.53
N THR A 162 9.01 -9.00 -12.89
CA THR A 162 8.51 -7.90 -13.75
C THR A 162 8.59 -6.54 -13.09
N LEU A 163 8.76 -6.49 -11.77
CA LEU A 163 8.88 -5.26 -10.97
C LEU A 163 10.32 -4.96 -10.55
N ARG A 164 11.30 -5.81 -10.90
CA ARG A 164 12.69 -5.76 -10.41
C ARG A 164 13.40 -4.43 -10.66
N ASP A 165 13.08 -3.77 -11.74
CA ASP A 165 13.65 -2.49 -12.16
C ASP A 165 12.81 -1.26 -11.77
N VAL A 166 11.67 -1.46 -11.07
CA VAL A 166 10.87 -0.36 -10.52
C VAL A 166 11.64 0.26 -9.33
N PRO A 167 11.94 1.56 -9.39
CA PRO A 167 12.61 2.26 -8.29
C PRO A 167 11.80 2.19 -7.00
N THR A 168 12.51 1.98 -5.90
CA THR A 168 11.91 2.01 -4.55
C THR A 168 12.53 3.13 -3.71
N VAL A 169 11.69 3.79 -2.92
CA VAL A 169 12.10 4.77 -1.90
C VAL A 169 11.69 4.22 -0.54
N GLY A 170 12.60 4.23 0.43
CA GLY A 170 12.30 3.86 1.81
C GLY A 170 12.37 5.09 2.71
N THR A 171 11.32 5.35 3.51
CA THR A 171 11.34 6.37 4.56
C THR A 171 11.19 5.72 5.93
N VAL A 172 12.15 5.99 6.81
CA VAL A 172 12.10 5.59 8.23
C VAL A 172 11.60 6.78 9.04
N HIS A 173 10.38 6.67 9.57
CA HIS A 173 9.74 7.73 10.37
C HIS A 173 10.13 7.67 11.85
N ASN A 174 10.46 6.48 12.35
CA ASN A 174 10.91 6.29 13.72
C ASN A 174 12.10 5.34 13.79
N GLY A 175 13.30 5.90 13.90
CA GLY A 175 14.55 5.14 13.98
C GLY A 175 14.77 4.38 15.29
N GLN A 176 13.95 4.61 16.33
CA GLN A 176 14.04 3.89 17.60
C GLN A 176 13.23 2.61 17.60
N TYR A 177 12.18 2.53 16.76
CA TYR A 177 11.33 1.35 16.65
C TYR A 177 11.84 0.45 15.53
N GLN A 178 12.44 -0.67 15.89
CA GLN A 178 13.04 -1.59 14.93
C GLN A 178 12.22 -2.87 14.70
N GLY A 179 11.03 -2.94 15.28
CA GLY A 179 10.20 -4.14 15.28
C GLY A 179 10.74 -5.23 16.23
N TRP A 180 9.88 -6.15 16.61
CA TRP A 180 10.28 -7.40 17.27
C TRP A 180 10.29 -8.48 16.18
N MET A 181 11.43 -9.10 15.99
CA MET A 181 11.55 -10.30 15.15
C MET A 181 11.44 -11.54 16.01
#